data_9fe4ac55e00e2e5d41453958e6863878
#
_entry.id   9fe4ac55e00e2e5d41453958e6863878
#
_cell.length_a   1.000
_cell.length_b   1.000
_cell.length_c   1.000
_cell.angle_alpha   90.00
_cell.angle_beta   90.00
_cell.angle_gamma   90.00
#
_symmetry.space_group_name_H-M   'P 1'
#
loop_
_entity.id
_entity.type
_entity.pdbx_description
1 polymer ?
#
loop_
_entity_poly.entity_id
_entity_poly.type
_entity_poly.pdbx_seq_one_letter_code
_entity_poly.pdbx_strand_id
1 'polypeptide(L)'
;GAPVSLWLAATRLPVAQQGYFFVGVNIVALAQLFELGLGTIVVQFASHEWPQLRWGARGGLEGDPTARDTVAAVLRSAVRWYGGAGVVLFGVAGIGGALLFGNPFTGAPLLFPVLWCAFALLTALYLVLIPFICVAEGCGDLVSVQRMRGAQAAAVLLALWAGLLRGDALLAVWLAAAAQAVVA
;
A
#
# COMPACT_ATOMS: atom_id res chain seq x y z
N GLY A 1 -16.87 -5.80 2.73
CA GLY A 1 -16.48 -4.62 1.94
C GLY A 1 -16.65 -4.81 0.44
N ALA A 2 -16.07 -5.87 -0.17
CA ALA A 2 -16.05 -6.02 -1.64
C ALA A 2 -17.41 -5.97 -2.33
N PRO A 3 -18.47 -6.68 -1.90
CA PRO A 3 -19.77 -6.63 -2.58
C PRO A 3 -20.38 -5.22 -2.61
N VAL A 4 -20.25 -4.47 -1.51
CA VAL A 4 -20.77 -3.10 -1.42
C VAL A 4 -20.01 -2.17 -2.35
N SER A 5 -18.68 -2.28 -2.41
CA SER A 5 -17.85 -1.48 -3.31
C SER A 5 -18.18 -1.74 -4.79
N LEU A 6 -18.40 -3.02 -5.15
CA LEU A 6 -18.81 -3.40 -6.52
C LEU A 6 -20.20 -2.87 -6.85
N TRP A 7 -21.15 -2.97 -5.94
CA TRP A 7 -22.50 -2.44 -6.13
C TRP A 7 -22.48 -0.91 -6.29
N LEU A 8 -21.73 -0.18 -5.46
CA LEU A 8 -21.54 1.26 -5.58
C LEU A 8 -20.89 1.63 -6.90
N ALA A 9 -19.83 0.93 -7.33
CA ALA A 9 -19.17 1.17 -8.59
C ALA A 9 -20.15 0.98 -9.77
N ALA A 10 -20.93 -0.11 -9.76
CA ALA A 10 -21.89 -0.42 -10.83
C ALA A 10 -23.05 0.59 -10.90
N THR A 11 -23.50 1.13 -9.76
CA THR A 11 -24.69 2.00 -9.70
C THR A 11 -24.37 3.50 -9.73
N ARG A 12 -23.18 3.91 -9.32
CA ARG A 12 -22.82 5.33 -9.18
C ARG A 12 -21.85 5.83 -10.25
N LEU A 13 -21.04 4.93 -10.83
CA LEU A 13 -20.06 5.33 -11.84
C LEU A 13 -20.61 5.21 -13.26
N PRO A 14 -20.39 6.20 -14.14
CA PRO A 14 -20.55 6.04 -15.58
C PRO A 14 -19.70 4.87 -16.09
N VAL A 15 -20.18 4.18 -17.14
CA VAL A 15 -19.50 3.00 -17.72
C VAL A 15 -18.03 3.27 -18.05
N ALA A 16 -17.72 4.44 -18.59
CA ALA A 16 -16.33 4.83 -18.90
C ALA A 16 -15.44 4.92 -17.65
N GLN A 17 -16.00 5.36 -16.52
CA GLN A 17 -15.26 5.47 -15.28
C GLN A 17 -15.11 4.14 -14.52
N GLN A 18 -16.02 3.19 -14.75
CA GLN A 18 -15.90 1.83 -14.19
C GLN A 18 -14.59 1.17 -14.63
N GLY A 19 -14.16 1.38 -15.88
CA GLY A 19 -12.89 0.88 -16.38
C GLY A 19 -11.70 1.37 -15.58
N TYR A 20 -11.60 2.68 -15.30
CA TYR A 20 -10.54 3.26 -14.48
C TYR A 20 -10.55 2.73 -13.05
N PHE A 21 -11.74 2.58 -12.47
CA PHE A 21 -11.90 2.00 -11.13
C PHE A 21 -11.34 0.59 -11.06
N PHE A 22 -11.72 -0.30 -11.98
CA PHE A 22 -11.26 -1.68 -11.98
C PHE A 22 -9.75 -1.79 -12.26
N VAL A 23 -9.22 -0.96 -13.16
CA VAL A 23 -7.77 -0.93 -13.39
C VAL A 23 -7.02 -0.47 -12.13
N GLY A 24 -7.50 0.57 -11.45
CA GLY A 24 -6.91 1.02 -10.19
C GLY A 24 -6.92 -0.08 -9.10
N VAL A 25 -8.04 -0.77 -8.93
CA VAL A 25 -8.14 -1.91 -8.00
C VAL A 25 -7.18 -3.05 -8.37
N ASN A 26 -7.03 -3.35 -9.66
CA ASN A 26 -6.08 -4.38 -10.13
C ASN A 26 -4.62 -3.97 -9.91
N ILE A 27 -4.27 -2.68 -10.00
CA ILE A 27 -2.91 -2.21 -9.67
C ILE A 27 -2.61 -2.46 -8.19
N VAL A 28 -3.55 -2.18 -7.28
CA VAL A 28 -3.39 -2.50 -5.87
C VAL A 28 -3.26 -4.01 -5.64
N ALA A 29 -4.03 -4.82 -6.34
CA ALA A 29 -3.92 -6.29 -6.28
C ALA A 29 -2.57 -6.79 -6.81
N LEU A 30 -2.05 -6.21 -7.90
CA LEU A 30 -0.71 -6.51 -8.40
C LEU A 30 0.39 -6.15 -7.39
N ALA A 31 0.24 -5.05 -6.65
CA ALA A 31 1.16 -4.70 -5.58
C ALA A 31 1.27 -5.82 -4.53
N GLN A 32 0.15 -6.48 -4.19
CA GLN A 32 0.15 -7.63 -3.27
C GLN A 32 0.88 -8.85 -3.84
N LEU A 33 0.92 -9.05 -5.16
CA LEU A 33 1.71 -10.13 -5.77
C LEU A 33 3.22 -9.95 -5.58
N PHE A 34 3.70 -8.72 -5.51
CA PHE A 34 5.12 -8.45 -5.23
C PHE A 34 5.52 -8.81 -3.79
N GLU A 35 4.55 -8.97 -2.89
CA GLU A 35 4.81 -9.42 -1.53
C GLU A 35 5.32 -10.87 -1.50
N LEU A 36 4.84 -11.77 -2.38
CA LEU A 36 5.28 -13.17 -2.56
C LEU A 36 5.60 -13.93 -1.24
N GLY A 37 4.94 -13.55 -0.16
CA GLY A 37 5.21 -14.12 1.17
C GLY A 37 6.47 -13.60 1.87
N LEU A 38 7.19 -12.63 1.29
CA LEU A 38 8.39 -12.06 1.90
C LEU A 38 8.07 -11.39 3.26
N GLY A 39 6.90 -10.79 3.40
CA GLY A 39 6.45 -10.26 4.69
C GLY A 39 6.46 -11.32 5.78
N THR A 40 5.95 -12.52 5.50
CA THR A 40 5.97 -13.65 6.44
C THR A 40 7.39 -14.07 6.79
N ILE A 41 8.31 -14.09 5.83
CA ILE A 41 9.71 -14.40 6.05
C ILE A 41 10.34 -13.35 6.98
N VAL A 42 10.12 -12.07 6.74
CA VAL A 42 10.61 -10.97 7.60
C VAL A 42 10.08 -11.11 9.02
N VAL A 43 8.78 -11.40 9.20
CA VAL A 43 8.16 -11.65 10.51
C VAL A 43 8.83 -12.83 11.21
N GLN A 44 9.05 -13.95 10.50
CA GLN A 44 9.69 -15.15 11.08
C GLN A 44 11.12 -14.88 11.55
N PHE A 45 11.95 -14.22 10.73
CA PHE A 45 13.31 -13.86 11.13
C PHE A 45 13.32 -12.89 12.31
N ALA A 46 12.48 -11.86 12.28
CA ALA A 46 12.40 -10.90 13.38
C ALA A 46 11.93 -11.58 14.69
N SER A 47 10.95 -12.46 14.63
CA SER A 47 10.44 -13.20 15.79
C SER A 47 11.45 -14.20 16.36
N HIS A 48 12.32 -14.79 15.51
CA HIS A 48 13.39 -15.70 15.96
C HIS A 48 14.44 -14.97 16.78
N GLU A 49 14.81 -13.76 16.38
CA GLU A 49 15.81 -12.94 17.07
C GLU A 49 15.22 -12.16 18.27
N TRP A 50 13.88 -11.99 18.31
CA TRP A 50 13.21 -11.20 19.33
C TRP A 50 13.52 -11.57 20.79
N PRO A 51 13.68 -12.85 21.19
CA PRO A 51 14.02 -13.20 22.57
C PRO A 51 15.33 -12.58 23.08
N GLN A 52 16.24 -12.17 22.20
CA GLN A 52 17.52 -11.54 22.50
C GLN A 52 17.46 -9.99 22.37
N LEU A 53 16.28 -9.47 21.98
CA LEU A 53 16.05 -8.06 21.69
C LEU A 53 14.94 -7.48 22.57
N ARG A 54 14.87 -6.16 22.66
CA ARG A 54 13.78 -5.42 23.31
C ARG A 54 13.62 -4.06 22.65
N TRP A 55 12.44 -3.48 22.78
CA TRP A 55 12.23 -2.10 22.39
C TRP A 55 12.89 -1.17 23.41
N GLY A 56 13.81 -0.34 22.95
CA GLY A 56 14.42 0.72 23.75
C GLY A 56 13.47 1.91 23.94
N ALA A 57 13.75 2.72 24.95
CA ALA A 57 12.94 3.90 25.32
C ALA A 57 12.81 4.94 24.18
N ARG A 58 13.72 4.93 23.20
CA ARG A 58 13.73 5.83 22.03
C ARG A 58 13.16 5.17 20.75
N GLY A 59 12.49 4.02 20.86
CA GLY A 59 11.89 3.32 19.73
C GLY A 59 12.86 2.52 18.86
N GLY A 60 14.11 2.33 19.28
CA GLY A 60 15.09 1.46 18.61
C GLY A 60 15.14 0.07 19.20
N LEU A 61 15.66 -0.91 18.44
CA LEU A 61 15.94 -2.25 18.95
C LEU A 61 17.24 -2.25 19.77
N GLU A 62 17.15 -2.69 21.03
CA GLU A 62 18.26 -2.86 21.96
C GLU A 62 18.40 -4.34 22.31
N GLY A 63 19.63 -4.80 22.63
CA GLY A 63 19.91 -6.17 23.02
C GLY A 63 21.19 -6.69 22.39
N ASP A 64 21.22 -8.00 22.07
CA ASP A 64 22.40 -8.63 21.47
C ASP A 64 22.75 -7.97 20.12
N PRO A 65 24.03 -7.56 19.94
CA PRO A 65 24.46 -6.93 18.68
C PRO A 65 24.25 -7.82 17.46
N THR A 66 24.50 -9.13 17.61
CA THR A 66 24.39 -10.09 16.49
C THR A 66 22.95 -10.23 16.03
N ALA A 67 22.01 -10.40 16.98
CA ALA A 67 20.59 -10.47 16.70
C ALA A 67 20.07 -9.18 16.04
N ARG A 68 20.51 -8.02 16.53
CA ARG A 68 20.17 -6.72 15.95
C ARG A 68 20.68 -6.58 14.52
N ASP A 69 21.92 -6.98 14.26
CA ASP A 69 22.52 -6.89 12.92
C ASP A 69 21.84 -7.85 11.95
N THR A 70 21.39 -9.02 12.39
CA THR A 70 20.59 -9.97 11.61
C THR A 70 19.26 -9.34 11.18
N VAL A 71 18.49 -8.80 12.13
CA VAL A 71 17.21 -8.12 11.81
C VAL A 71 17.43 -6.94 10.87
N ALA A 72 18.46 -6.14 11.10
CA ALA A 72 18.80 -5.01 10.23
C ALA A 72 19.21 -5.46 8.81
N ALA A 73 19.91 -6.59 8.66
CA ALA A 73 20.26 -7.14 7.35
C ALA A 73 19.03 -7.64 6.59
N VAL A 74 18.12 -8.35 7.26
CA VAL A 74 16.85 -8.80 6.69
C VAL A 74 16.00 -7.61 6.27
N LEU A 75 15.87 -6.59 7.13
CA LEU A 75 15.13 -5.37 6.82
C LEU A 75 15.71 -4.65 5.58
N ARG A 76 17.04 -4.47 5.53
CA ARG A 76 17.70 -3.85 4.37
C ARG A 76 17.43 -4.61 3.06
N SER A 77 17.48 -5.95 3.11
CA SER A 77 17.19 -6.79 1.93
C SER A 77 15.73 -6.66 1.50
N ALA A 78 14.80 -6.70 2.45
CA ALA A 78 13.38 -6.52 2.17
C ALA A 78 13.08 -5.12 1.61
N VAL A 79 13.63 -4.04 2.20
CA VAL A 79 13.45 -2.67 1.69
C VAL A 79 13.99 -2.53 0.25
N ARG A 80 15.12 -3.16 -0.07
CA ARG A 80 15.64 -3.14 -1.45
C ARG A 80 14.70 -3.85 -2.42
N TRP A 81 14.15 -5.02 -2.03
CA TRP A 81 13.20 -5.77 -2.85
C TRP A 81 11.92 -4.98 -3.08
N TYR A 82 11.28 -4.54 -1.99
CA TYR A 82 10.03 -3.78 -2.08
C TYR A 82 10.23 -2.41 -2.76
N GLY A 83 11.39 -1.77 -2.57
CA GLY A 83 11.75 -0.56 -3.29
C GLY A 83 11.88 -0.81 -4.79
N GLY A 84 12.58 -1.88 -5.21
CA GLY A 84 12.66 -2.29 -6.61
C GLY A 84 11.29 -2.61 -7.21
N ALA A 85 10.46 -3.37 -6.49
CA ALA A 85 9.09 -3.67 -6.89
C ALA A 85 8.23 -2.41 -7.02
N GLY A 86 8.39 -1.46 -6.08
CA GLY A 86 7.72 -0.15 -6.13
C GLY A 86 8.12 0.68 -7.36
N VAL A 87 9.40 0.70 -7.71
CA VAL A 87 9.88 1.38 -8.93
C VAL A 87 9.28 0.74 -10.19
N VAL A 88 9.26 -0.59 -10.27
CA VAL A 88 8.64 -1.32 -11.40
C VAL A 88 7.16 -1.03 -11.46
N LEU A 89 6.44 -1.10 -10.33
CA LEU A 89 5.01 -0.82 -10.24
C LEU A 89 4.72 0.62 -10.72
N PHE A 90 5.47 1.60 -10.23
CA PHE A 90 5.30 3.00 -10.63
C PHE A 90 5.60 3.20 -12.12
N GLY A 91 6.66 2.60 -12.64
CA GLY A 91 7.02 2.70 -14.07
C GLY A 91 5.94 2.10 -14.97
N VAL A 92 5.49 0.88 -14.68
CA VAL A 92 4.51 0.16 -15.52
C VAL A 92 3.10 0.70 -15.30
N ALA A 93 2.63 0.74 -14.07
CA ALA A 93 1.25 1.12 -13.77
C ALA A 93 1.04 2.64 -13.75
N GLY A 94 2.00 3.41 -13.21
CA GLY A 94 1.92 4.86 -13.14
C GLY A 94 2.16 5.51 -14.50
N ILE A 95 3.39 5.44 -14.98
CA ILE A 95 3.78 6.10 -16.24
C ILE A 95 3.09 5.42 -17.43
N GLY A 96 3.13 4.08 -17.51
CA GLY A 96 2.48 3.32 -18.58
C GLY A 96 0.98 3.57 -18.63
N GLY A 97 0.29 3.56 -17.49
CA GLY A 97 -1.14 3.86 -17.40
C GLY A 97 -1.47 5.30 -17.80
N ALA A 98 -0.67 6.28 -17.36
CA ALA A 98 -0.86 7.69 -17.72
C ALA A 98 -0.70 7.95 -19.23
N LEU A 99 0.14 7.17 -19.91
CA LEU A 99 0.36 7.27 -21.36
C LEU A 99 -0.70 6.54 -22.18
N LEU A 100 -1.18 5.38 -21.69
CA LEU A 100 -2.11 4.51 -22.44
C LEU A 100 -3.58 4.91 -22.28
N PHE A 101 -3.95 5.44 -21.12
CA PHE A 101 -5.33 5.85 -20.89
C PHE A 101 -5.57 7.25 -21.41
N GLY A 102 -6.63 7.42 -22.23
CA GLY A 102 -7.09 8.73 -22.65
C GLY A 102 -7.52 9.59 -21.45
N ASN A 103 -7.31 10.91 -21.55
CA ASN A 103 -7.71 11.82 -20.48
C ASN A 103 -9.26 11.95 -20.42
N PRO A 104 -9.92 11.54 -19.31
CA PRO A 104 -11.37 11.67 -19.18
C PRO A 104 -11.83 13.10 -18.85
N PHE A 105 -10.90 14.02 -18.52
CA PHE A 105 -11.24 15.39 -18.11
C PHE A 105 -11.13 16.36 -19.28
N THR A 106 -12.27 16.84 -19.75
CA THR A 106 -12.34 17.92 -20.75
C THR A 106 -11.90 19.24 -20.09
N GLY A 107 -10.98 19.94 -20.72
CA GLY A 107 -10.47 21.24 -20.22
C GLY A 107 -9.34 21.20 -19.18
N ALA A 108 -8.93 20.00 -18.70
CA ALA A 108 -7.81 19.85 -17.77
C ALA A 108 -6.88 18.69 -18.20
N PRO A 109 -6.10 18.85 -19.29
CA PRO A 109 -5.36 17.76 -19.91
C PRO A 109 -4.29 17.11 -19.01
N LEU A 110 -3.77 17.83 -18.02
CA LEU A 110 -2.75 17.32 -17.11
C LEU A 110 -3.33 16.72 -15.82
N LEU A 111 -4.61 16.91 -15.54
CA LEU A 111 -5.20 16.50 -14.26
C LEU A 111 -5.21 14.97 -14.12
N PHE A 112 -5.64 14.26 -15.16
CA PHE A 112 -5.69 12.80 -15.15
C PHE A 112 -4.30 12.16 -14.96
N PRO A 113 -3.28 12.44 -15.79
CA PRO A 113 -1.98 11.83 -15.64
C PRO A 113 -1.33 12.16 -14.30
N VAL A 114 -1.50 13.38 -13.77
CA VAL A 114 -0.97 13.77 -12.45
C VAL A 114 -1.63 12.95 -11.34
N LEU A 115 -2.96 12.87 -11.29
CA LEU A 115 -3.68 12.10 -10.27
C LEU A 115 -3.38 10.61 -10.38
N TRP A 116 -3.27 10.08 -11.61
CA TRP A 116 -2.95 8.69 -11.86
C TRP A 116 -1.52 8.33 -11.39
N CYS A 117 -0.52 9.15 -11.74
CA CYS A 117 0.84 8.98 -11.25
C CYS A 117 0.94 9.13 -9.74
N ALA A 118 0.22 10.07 -9.14
CA ALA A 118 0.17 10.23 -7.69
C ALA A 118 -0.41 9.00 -7.00
N PHE A 119 -1.49 8.41 -7.54
CA PHE A 119 -2.05 7.15 -7.05
C PHE A 119 -1.03 6.01 -7.11
N ALA A 120 -0.38 5.81 -8.26
CA ALA A 120 0.63 4.77 -8.43
C ALA A 120 1.85 4.98 -7.52
N LEU A 121 2.27 6.24 -7.32
CA LEU A 121 3.35 6.60 -6.41
C LEU A 121 2.99 6.26 -4.95
N LEU A 122 1.79 6.62 -4.49
CA LEU A 122 1.33 6.28 -3.14
C LEU A 122 1.29 4.78 -2.92
N THR A 123 0.83 4.02 -3.91
CA THR A 123 0.82 2.55 -3.86
C THR A 123 2.24 1.98 -3.81
N ALA A 124 3.18 2.54 -4.58
CA ALA A 124 4.59 2.14 -4.57
C ALA A 124 5.28 2.48 -3.24
N LEU A 125 5.01 3.66 -2.67
CA LEU A 125 5.53 4.06 -1.36
C LEU A 125 5.01 3.15 -0.24
N TYR A 126 3.74 2.76 -0.31
CA TYR A 126 3.18 1.81 0.66
C TYR A 126 3.94 0.48 0.66
N LEU A 127 4.36 -0.04 -0.51
CA LEU A 127 5.19 -1.25 -0.57
C LEU A 127 6.47 -1.13 0.26
N VAL A 128 7.11 0.03 0.26
CA VAL A 128 8.35 0.26 1.02
C VAL A 128 8.10 0.27 2.54
N LEU A 129 6.87 0.57 2.98
CA LEU A 129 6.51 0.56 4.41
C LEU A 129 6.25 -0.87 4.94
N ILE A 130 5.87 -1.81 4.10
CA ILE A 130 5.53 -3.20 4.48
C ILE A 130 6.65 -3.86 5.32
N PRO A 131 7.95 -3.84 4.94
CA PRO A 131 9.01 -4.47 5.72
C PRO A 131 9.13 -3.95 7.16
N PHE A 132 8.90 -2.66 7.37
CA PHE A 132 8.95 -2.06 8.70
C PHE A 132 7.81 -2.56 9.59
N ILE A 133 6.61 -2.65 9.01
CA ILE A 133 5.42 -3.21 9.69
C ILE A 133 5.67 -4.69 10.05
N CYS A 134 6.26 -5.46 9.14
CA CYS A 134 6.59 -6.87 9.36
C CYS A 134 7.63 -7.05 10.48
N VAL A 135 8.66 -6.20 10.54
CA VAL A 135 9.63 -6.23 11.64
C VAL A 135 8.97 -5.88 12.97
N ALA A 136 8.12 -4.85 13.03
CA ALA A 136 7.39 -4.49 14.24
C ALA A 136 6.48 -5.65 14.72
N GLU A 137 5.79 -6.32 13.79
CA GLU A 137 4.97 -7.49 14.07
C GLU A 137 5.80 -8.66 14.63
N GLY A 138 6.94 -8.97 14.01
CA GLY A 138 7.88 -10.02 14.44
C GLY A 138 8.55 -9.71 15.77
N CYS A 139 8.79 -8.43 16.07
CA CYS A 139 9.37 -7.98 17.34
C CYS A 139 8.33 -7.77 18.45
N GLY A 140 7.23 -8.50 18.44
CA GLY A 140 6.29 -8.62 19.55
C GLY A 140 5.23 -7.52 19.65
N ASP A 141 5.22 -6.53 18.75
CA ASP A 141 4.21 -5.46 18.74
C ASP A 141 2.95 -5.83 17.91
N LEU A 142 2.53 -7.09 18.04
CA LEU A 142 1.41 -7.65 17.28
C LEU A 142 0.10 -6.86 17.49
N VAL A 143 -0.17 -6.41 18.72
CA VAL A 143 -1.43 -5.73 19.05
C VAL A 143 -1.52 -4.37 18.35
N SER A 144 -0.45 -3.58 18.40
CA SER A 144 -0.38 -2.27 17.73
C SER A 144 -0.49 -2.42 16.22
N VAL A 145 0.26 -3.38 15.63
CA VAL A 145 0.23 -3.67 14.20
C VAL A 145 -1.18 -4.11 13.75
N GLN A 146 -1.86 -4.98 14.49
CA GLN A 146 -3.21 -5.41 14.13
C GLN A 146 -4.26 -4.29 14.28
N ARG A 147 -4.13 -3.45 15.30
CA ARG A 147 -4.97 -2.24 15.45
C ARG A 147 -4.76 -1.27 14.29
N MET A 148 -3.51 -1.01 13.90
CA MET A 148 -3.14 -0.17 12.76
C MET A 148 -3.74 -0.74 11.46
N ARG A 149 -3.54 -2.03 11.17
CA ARG A 149 -4.13 -2.70 10.00
C ARG A 149 -5.66 -2.62 9.97
N GLY A 150 -6.31 -2.78 11.13
CA GLY A 150 -7.76 -2.62 11.26
C GLY A 150 -8.21 -1.18 10.96
N ALA A 151 -7.55 -0.18 11.54
CA ALA A 151 -7.81 1.22 11.29
C ALA A 151 -7.56 1.59 9.81
N GLN A 152 -6.47 1.09 9.23
CA GLN A 152 -6.12 1.26 7.82
C GLN A 152 -7.22 0.68 6.91
N ALA A 153 -7.65 -0.55 7.15
CA ALA A 153 -8.71 -1.18 6.36
C ALA A 153 -10.02 -0.40 6.43
N ALA A 154 -10.40 0.09 7.61
CA ALA A 154 -11.58 0.94 7.78
C ALA A 154 -11.43 2.28 7.04
N ALA A 155 -10.29 2.96 7.18
CA ALA A 155 -10.01 4.23 6.50
C ALA A 155 -10.04 4.08 4.98
N VAL A 156 -9.42 3.02 4.43
CA VAL A 156 -9.44 2.72 3.00
C VAL A 156 -10.86 2.48 2.48
N LEU A 157 -11.68 1.70 3.20
CA LEU A 157 -13.07 1.44 2.80
C LEU A 157 -13.91 2.72 2.83
N LEU A 158 -13.82 3.51 3.89
CA LEU A 158 -14.55 4.76 4.01
C LEU A 158 -14.14 5.77 2.93
N ALA A 159 -12.84 5.90 2.68
CA ALA A 159 -12.31 6.77 1.64
C ALA A 159 -12.76 6.35 0.24
N LEU A 160 -12.71 5.04 -0.04
CA LEU A 160 -13.19 4.45 -1.29
C LEU A 160 -14.69 4.75 -1.50
N TRP A 161 -15.51 4.48 -0.49
CA TRP A 161 -16.96 4.71 -0.57
C TRP A 161 -17.30 6.19 -0.70
N ALA A 162 -16.57 7.07 -0.01
CA ALA A 162 -16.76 8.52 -0.15
C ALA A 162 -16.54 8.99 -1.59
N GLY A 163 -15.52 8.49 -2.27
CA GLY A 163 -15.25 8.78 -3.68
C GLY A 163 -16.33 8.19 -4.61
N LEU A 164 -16.73 6.92 -4.38
CA LEU A 164 -17.77 6.26 -5.17
C LEU A 164 -19.14 6.94 -5.02
N LEU A 165 -19.50 7.40 -3.83
CA LEU A 165 -20.75 8.13 -3.59
C LEU A 165 -20.78 9.49 -4.32
N ARG A 166 -19.62 10.10 -4.57
CA ARG A 166 -19.49 11.31 -5.42
C ARG A 166 -19.56 11.01 -6.91
N GLY A 167 -19.54 9.75 -7.30
CA GLY A 167 -19.57 9.34 -8.71
C GLY A 167 -18.25 9.56 -9.44
N ASP A 168 -17.13 9.63 -8.71
CA ASP A 168 -15.80 9.83 -9.28
C ASP A 168 -14.89 8.65 -8.95
N ALA A 169 -14.60 7.83 -9.98
CA ALA A 169 -13.78 6.63 -9.86
C ALA A 169 -12.33 6.95 -9.49
N LEU A 170 -11.75 8.00 -10.08
CA LEU A 170 -10.37 8.36 -9.87
C LEU A 170 -10.16 8.89 -8.45
N LEU A 171 -11.09 9.75 -7.99
CA LEU A 171 -11.09 10.24 -6.62
C LEU A 171 -11.23 9.10 -5.61
N ALA A 172 -12.10 8.10 -5.88
CA ALA A 172 -12.30 6.94 -5.01
C ALA A 172 -11.01 6.13 -4.83
N VAL A 173 -10.33 5.80 -5.92
CA VAL A 173 -9.09 5.03 -5.91
C VAL A 173 -7.96 5.84 -5.28
N TRP A 174 -7.86 7.13 -5.58
CA TRP A 174 -6.85 8.02 -5.02
C TRP A 174 -7.00 8.19 -3.50
N LEU A 175 -8.22 8.45 -3.02
CA LEU A 175 -8.49 8.57 -1.59
C LEU A 175 -8.20 7.28 -0.84
N ALA A 176 -8.52 6.11 -1.43
CA ALA A 176 -8.21 4.82 -0.84
C ALA A 176 -6.68 4.60 -0.72
N ALA A 177 -5.90 4.90 -1.77
CA ALA A 177 -4.45 4.81 -1.73
C ALA A 177 -3.81 5.79 -0.75
N ALA A 178 -4.32 7.02 -0.68
CA ALA A 178 -3.87 8.01 0.30
C ALA A 178 -4.14 7.55 1.73
N ALA A 179 -5.35 7.04 2.02
CA ALA A 179 -5.70 6.49 3.33
C ALA A 179 -4.80 5.31 3.71
N GLN A 180 -4.46 4.45 2.74
CA GLN A 180 -3.56 3.33 2.94
C GLN A 180 -2.14 3.78 3.32
N ALA A 181 -1.61 4.80 2.66
CA ALA A 181 -0.27 5.30 2.89
C ALA A 181 -0.14 6.15 4.16
N VAL A 182 -1.21 6.87 4.56
CA VAL A 182 -1.18 7.76 5.74
C VAL A 182 -1.35 6.99 7.05
N VAL A 183 -2.10 5.87 7.04
CA VAL A 183 -2.37 5.08 8.26
C VAL A 183 -1.28 4.00 8.48
N ALA A 184 -0.43 3.70 7.48
CA ALA A 184 0.71 2.78 7.60
C ALA A 184 1.92 3.42 8.28
#